data_8972f93569ad60815c136c07467912e9
#
_entry.id   8972f93569ad60815c136c07467912e9
#
_cell.length_a   1.000
_cell.length_b   1.000
_cell.length_c   1.000
_cell.angle_alpha   90.00
_cell.angle_beta   90.00
_cell.angle_gamma   90.00
#
_symmetry.space_group_name_H-M   'P 1'
#
loop_
_entity.id
_entity.type
_entity.pdbx_description
1 polymer ?
#
loop_
_entity_poly.entity_id
_entity_poly.type
_entity_poly.pdbx_seq_one_letter_code
_entity_poly.pdbx_strand_id
1 'polypeptide(L)'
;MEQQMHGGNIYDKNIYDKEITLDYSVNINPLGMPQEVCNAITQDIGGYQTYPDIKYTALRNAIASKESINADNIYKVNISARNILCGNGASELIMAVVRAVHPEKCAIAAPSFSGYERAVKAYGAGIVYYELDSNNGFSYEYVSGRLEQPDVQLCFICNPNNPTGNIIPENILINILDICRRRNIIVVADECFLRFNRNYEKISCKRFLKDYNNLVIINAYTKFYAMAGIRLGYLMSYNDELIDNISLQLPEWNVSTVAQRAGIAAFKDKDYEGHTYRLIEKEREFLTDKLSAMECIVYPSVADYITFRLPSDKAGCQLQDELLKNGILIRSCQSYRNMPPDCYRIAVKKHTDNEILIDFISNILIKRTI
;
A
#
# COMPACT_ATOMS: atom_id res chain seq x y z
N MET A 1 21.14 8.31 -14.77
CA MET A 1 20.25 8.74 -13.67
C MET A 1 19.44 7.53 -13.24
N GLU A 2 19.61 7.07 -11.99
CA GLU A 2 18.69 6.06 -11.44
C GLU A 2 17.28 6.65 -11.45
N GLN A 3 16.37 6.05 -12.20
CA GLN A 3 14.97 6.46 -12.20
C GLN A 3 14.45 6.35 -10.77
N GLN A 4 13.89 7.44 -10.25
CA GLN A 4 13.27 7.47 -8.90
C GLN A 4 12.23 6.36 -8.78
N MET A 5 12.59 5.27 -8.08
CA MET A 5 11.70 4.11 -7.93
C MET A 5 10.54 4.35 -6.95
N HIS A 6 10.64 5.36 -6.07
CA HIS A 6 9.62 5.67 -5.05
C HIS A 6 9.34 7.18 -4.99
N GLY A 7 8.12 7.57 -4.60
CA GLY A 7 7.80 8.94 -4.20
C GLY A 7 8.42 9.27 -2.83
N GLY A 8 8.36 10.55 -2.42
CA GLY A 8 8.78 11.01 -1.09
C GLY A 8 10.26 11.30 -0.91
N ASN A 9 11.07 11.28 -1.96
CA ASN A 9 12.47 11.69 -1.87
C ASN A 9 12.61 13.22 -1.98
N ILE A 10 12.01 13.94 -1.04
CA ILE A 10 12.03 15.42 -0.99
C ILE A 10 13.34 16.00 -0.45
N TYR A 11 14.24 15.14 0.04
CA TYR A 11 15.51 15.56 0.67
C TYR A 11 16.67 15.68 -0.31
N ASP A 12 16.53 15.17 -1.52
CA ASP A 12 17.60 15.21 -2.52
C ASP A 12 17.59 16.54 -3.27
N LYS A 13 18.32 17.51 -2.72
CA LYS A 13 18.48 18.86 -3.31
C LYS A 13 19.16 18.86 -4.70
N ASN A 14 19.81 17.76 -5.09
CA ASN A 14 20.39 17.65 -6.43
C ASN A 14 19.33 17.29 -7.49
N ILE A 15 18.18 16.79 -7.08
CA ILE A 15 17.06 16.44 -7.97
C ILE A 15 16.10 17.63 -8.11
N TYR A 16 15.96 18.44 -7.05
CA TYR A 16 14.96 19.51 -6.98
C TYR A 16 15.64 20.88 -6.78
N ASP A 17 15.57 21.73 -7.81
CA ASP A 17 16.07 23.12 -7.75
C ASP A 17 15.19 24.03 -6.86
N LYS A 18 14.00 23.56 -6.49
CA LYS A 18 13.01 24.28 -5.67
C LYS A 18 12.57 23.50 -4.47
N GLU A 19 12.16 24.20 -3.42
CA GLU A 19 11.51 23.63 -2.25
C GLU A 19 10.16 23.01 -2.66
N ILE A 20 9.92 21.77 -2.21
CA ILE A 20 8.65 21.09 -2.41
C ILE A 20 7.68 21.58 -1.33
N THR A 21 6.66 22.32 -1.77
CA THR A 21 5.59 22.82 -0.90
C THR A 21 4.40 21.88 -0.80
N LEU A 22 4.10 21.13 -1.88
CA LEU A 22 3.02 20.15 -1.95
C LEU A 22 3.55 18.82 -2.52
N ASP A 23 3.65 17.80 -1.68
CA ASP A 23 4.08 16.46 -2.10
C ASP A 23 2.88 15.51 -2.29
N TYR A 24 2.44 15.33 -3.53
CA TYR A 24 1.43 14.37 -3.97
C TYR A 24 2.02 13.01 -4.39
N SER A 25 3.33 12.83 -4.35
CA SER A 25 4.01 11.58 -4.75
C SER A 25 3.87 10.47 -3.72
N VAL A 26 3.59 10.83 -2.46
CA VAL A 26 3.39 9.90 -1.34
C VAL A 26 1.93 9.88 -0.88
N ASN A 27 1.41 8.68 -0.70
CA ASN A 27 0.05 8.43 -0.29
C ASN A 27 0.02 8.27 1.24
N ILE A 28 -0.32 9.33 1.95
CA ILE A 28 -0.38 9.40 3.41
C ILE A 28 -1.65 10.15 3.79
N ASN A 29 -2.36 9.66 4.81
CA ASN A 29 -3.60 10.28 5.28
C ASN A 29 -3.42 11.77 5.57
N PRO A 30 -4.18 12.66 4.89
CA PRO A 30 -4.05 14.10 5.05
C PRO A 30 -4.54 14.64 6.39
N LEU A 31 -5.18 13.81 7.23
CA LEU A 31 -5.52 14.18 8.62
C LEU A 31 -4.27 14.26 9.52
N GLY A 32 -3.14 13.64 9.10
CA GLY A 32 -1.97 13.49 9.95
C GLY A 32 -2.13 12.36 10.98
N MET A 33 -1.16 12.24 11.90
CA MET A 33 -1.22 11.23 12.96
C MET A 33 -2.37 11.50 13.93
N PRO A 34 -3.09 10.46 14.41
CA PRO A 34 -4.05 10.61 15.51
C PRO A 34 -3.42 11.27 16.72
N GLN A 35 -4.17 12.11 17.43
CA GLN A 35 -3.65 12.81 18.61
C GLN A 35 -3.16 11.85 19.71
N GLU A 36 -3.83 10.72 19.87
CA GLU A 36 -3.44 9.66 20.81
C GLU A 36 -2.07 9.06 20.48
N VAL A 37 -1.70 9.00 19.20
CA VAL A 37 -0.36 8.58 18.76
C VAL A 37 0.68 9.63 19.16
N CYS A 38 0.42 10.91 18.90
CA CYS A 38 1.30 12.00 19.27
C CYS A 38 1.55 12.01 20.79
N ASN A 39 0.48 11.87 21.59
CA ASN A 39 0.55 11.80 23.05
C ASN A 39 1.40 10.60 23.50
N ALA A 40 1.17 9.41 22.94
CA ALA A 40 1.89 8.19 23.33
C ALA A 40 3.40 8.25 23.04
N ILE A 41 3.80 9.00 22.01
CA ILE A 41 5.21 9.19 21.66
C ILE A 41 5.90 10.16 22.64
N THR A 42 5.21 11.22 23.06
CA THR A 42 5.81 12.32 23.83
C THR A 42 5.74 12.15 25.34
N GLN A 43 4.79 11.36 25.87
CA GLN A 43 4.49 11.25 27.30
C GLN A 43 5.59 10.58 28.14
N ASP A 44 6.42 9.72 27.56
CA ASP A 44 7.42 8.96 28.32
C ASP A 44 8.69 8.77 27.49
N ILE A 45 9.39 9.88 27.24
CA ILE A 45 10.67 9.88 26.53
C ILE A 45 11.74 9.10 27.31
N GLY A 46 11.70 9.14 28.65
CA GLY A 46 12.63 8.40 29.52
C GLY A 46 12.53 6.88 29.31
N GLY A 47 11.37 6.35 29.00
CA GLY A 47 11.16 4.93 28.73
C GLY A 47 11.85 4.40 27.46
N TYR A 48 12.38 5.28 26.60
CA TYR A 48 13.12 4.88 25.39
C TYR A 48 14.59 4.49 25.67
N GLN A 49 15.03 4.58 26.90
CA GLN A 49 16.37 4.15 27.30
C GLN A 49 16.51 2.63 27.45
N THR A 50 15.40 1.90 27.48
CA THR A 50 15.37 0.44 27.61
C THR A 50 15.02 -0.21 26.28
N TYR A 51 15.49 -1.46 26.10
CA TYR A 51 15.07 -2.27 24.95
C TYR A 51 13.55 -2.45 24.93
N PRO A 52 12.93 -2.49 23.72
CA PRO A 52 11.50 -2.77 23.59
C PRO A 52 11.15 -4.20 23.98
N ASP A 53 9.85 -4.48 24.20
CA ASP A 53 9.38 -5.87 24.28
C ASP A 53 9.69 -6.61 22.96
N ILE A 54 10.59 -7.58 23.02
CA ILE A 54 11.04 -8.37 21.88
C ILE A 54 9.91 -9.16 21.21
N LYS A 55 8.85 -9.50 21.98
CA LYS A 55 7.67 -10.21 21.51
C LYS A 55 6.52 -9.29 21.11
N TYR A 56 6.69 -7.97 21.34
CA TYR A 56 5.66 -6.94 21.12
C TYR A 56 4.26 -7.38 21.58
N THR A 57 4.20 -8.00 22.75
CA THR A 57 3.02 -8.71 23.27
C THR A 57 1.79 -7.82 23.33
N ALA A 58 1.93 -6.60 23.90
CA ALA A 58 0.82 -5.65 23.99
C ALA A 58 0.35 -5.17 22.61
N LEU A 59 1.29 -4.91 21.68
CA LEU A 59 0.98 -4.51 20.31
C LEU A 59 0.25 -5.62 19.54
N ARG A 60 0.75 -6.86 19.60
CA ARG A 60 0.08 -8.01 18.94
C ARG A 60 -1.34 -8.22 19.45
N ASN A 61 -1.58 -8.10 20.74
CA ASN A 61 -2.93 -8.19 21.31
C ASN A 61 -3.84 -7.05 20.84
N ALA A 62 -3.33 -5.81 20.77
CA ALA A 62 -4.08 -4.68 20.25
C ALA A 62 -4.46 -4.85 18.77
N ILE A 63 -3.51 -5.32 17.94
CA ILE A 63 -3.77 -5.63 16.54
C ILE A 63 -4.78 -6.77 16.41
N ALA A 64 -4.62 -7.85 17.17
CA ALA A 64 -5.53 -8.99 17.16
C ALA A 64 -6.98 -8.59 17.49
N SER A 65 -7.15 -7.75 18.52
CA SER A 65 -8.46 -7.19 18.87
C SER A 65 -9.06 -6.34 17.76
N LYS A 66 -8.25 -5.50 17.10
CA LYS A 66 -8.70 -4.62 16.01
C LYS A 66 -9.04 -5.38 14.74
N GLU A 67 -8.28 -6.42 14.40
CA GLU A 67 -8.44 -7.17 13.17
C GLU A 67 -9.49 -8.29 13.27
N SER A 68 -9.90 -8.68 14.47
CA SER A 68 -10.99 -9.63 14.66
C SER A 68 -12.32 -9.00 14.25
N ILE A 69 -13.12 -9.77 13.50
CA ILE A 69 -14.48 -9.39 13.11
C ILE A 69 -15.46 -10.08 14.04
N ASN A 70 -16.30 -9.30 14.72
CA ASN A 70 -17.24 -9.79 15.74
C ASN A 70 -18.40 -10.63 15.16
N ALA A 71 -19.09 -11.37 16.04
CA ALA A 71 -20.08 -12.38 15.72
C ALA A 71 -21.34 -11.89 14.97
N ASP A 72 -21.61 -10.58 14.98
CA ASP A 72 -22.78 -9.99 14.30
C ASP A 72 -22.53 -9.77 12.79
N ASN A 73 -21.32 -10.05 12.33
CA ASN A 73 -20.96 -9.97 10.91
C ASN A 73 -21.05 -11.37 10.28
N ILE A 74 -21.51 -11.45 9.03
CA ILE A 74 -21.58 -12.69 8.23
C ILE A 74 -20.21 -13.41 8.18
N TYR A 75 -19.12 -12.65 8.31
CA TYR A 75 -17.76 -13.14 8.31
C TYR A 75 -17.13 -13.04 9.71
N LYS A 76 -17.26 -14.08 10.50
CA LYS A 76 -16.59 -14.15 11.81
C LYS A 76 -15.12 -14.52 11.62
N VAL A 77 -14.22 -13.58 11.94
CA VAL A 77 -12.76 -13.80 11.94
C VAL A 77 -12.21 -13.57 13.34
N ASN A 78 -11.57 -14.57 13.91
CA ASN A 78 -10.97 -14.50 15.24
C ASN A 78 -9.45 -14.53 15.13
N ILE A 79 -8.83 -13.37 15.11
CA ILE A 79 -7.38 -13.21 15.10
C ILE A 79 -6.84 -13.23 16.52
N SER A 80 -5.85 -14.06 16.77
CA SER A 80 -5.09 -14.09 18.04
C SER A 80 -3.72 -13.43 17.87
N ALA A 81 -3.07 -13.10 18.98
CA ALA A 81 -1.71 -12.57 18.94
C ALA A 81 -0.71 -13.52 18.24
N ARG A 82 -0.94 -14.84 18.28
CA ARG A 82 -0.10 -15.82 17.60
C ARG A 82 -0.15 -15.69 16.07
N ASN A 83 -1.28 -15.25 15.54
CA ASN A 83 -1.47 -15.05 14.11
C ASN A 83 -0.79 -13.78 13.55
N ILE A 84 -0.12 -12.99 14.40
CA ILE A 84 0.43 -11.68 14.06
C ILE A 84 1.94 -11.65 14.26
N LEU A 85 2.66 -11.15 13.26
CA LEU A 85 4.06 -10.79 13.35
C LEU A 85 4.24 -9.32 12.98
N CYS A 86 4.95 -8.54 13.81
CA CYS A 86 5.20 -7.12 13.57
C CYS A 86 6.58 -6.90 12.92
N GLY A 87 6.69 -5.84 12.11
CA GLY A 87 7.93 -5.46 11.44
C GLY A 87 8.12 -3.95 11.34
N ASN A 88 9.32 -3.56 10.98
CA ASN A 88 9.72 -2.16 10.75
C ASN A 88 9.16 -1.64 9.41
N GLY A 89 7.82 -1.59 9.34
CA GLY A 89 7.03 -1.34 8.15
C GLY A 89 6.83 -2.58 7.28
N ALA A 90 5.89 -2.50 6.33
CA ALA A 90 5.59 -3.61 5.41
C ALA A 90 6.81 -4.07 4.59
N SER A 91 7.72 -3.15 4.25
CA SER A 91 8.90 -3.48 3.43
C SER A 91 9.84 -4.51 4.09
N GLU A 92 10.02 -4.44 5.41
CA GLU A 92 10.80 -5.45 6.15
C GLU A 92 10.09 -6.81 6.10
N LEU A 93 8.79 -6.83 6.31
CA LEU A 93 7.98 -8.06 6.27
C LEU A 93 7.97 -8.70 4.88
N ILE A 94 7.87 -7.92 3.81
CA ILE A 94 7.97 -8.40 2.42
C ILE A 94 9.32 -9.10 2.20
N MET A 95 10.42 -8.48 2.63
CA MET A 95 11.76 -9.08 2.53
C MET A 95 11.87 -10.37 3.36
N ALA A 96 11.32 -10.39 4.58
CA ALA A 96 11.34 -11.54 5.46
C ALA A 96 10.53 -12.72 4.91
N VAL A 97 9.36 -12.45 4.31
CA VAL A 97 8.54 -13.50 3.65
C VAL A 97 9.30 -14.13 2.49
N VAL A 98 9.92 -13.34 1.61
CA VAL A 98 10.69 -13.88 0.49
C VAL A 98 11.84 -14.78 0.99
N ARG A 99 12.53 -14.36 2.06
CA ARG A 99 13.62 -15.16 2.67
C ARG A 99 13.10 -16.45 3.30
N ALA A 100 11.95 -16.40 3.99
CA ALA A 100 11.38 -17.56 4.67
C ALA A 100 10.83 -18.62 3.70
N VAL A 101 10.25 -18.18 2.58
CA VAL A 101 9.67 -19.07 1.56
C VAL A 101 10.73 -19.71 0.68
N HIS A 102 11.89 -19.06 0.50
CA HIS A 102 12.98 -19.50 -0.38
C HIS A 102 12.53 -19.85 -1.81
N PRO A 103 11.76 -18.97 -2.50
CA PRO A 103 11.17 -19.33 -3.77
C PRO A 103 12.22 -19.37 -4.90
N GLU A 104 12.06 -20.28 -5.86
CA GLU A 104 12.77 -20.24 -7.13
C GLU A 104 12.20 -19.11 -8.01
N LYS A 105 10.86 -19.00 -8.05
CA LYS A 105 10.15 -17.94 -8.78
C LYS A 105 9.01 -17.35 -7.98
N CYS A 106 8.81 -16.06 -8.17
CA CYS A 106 7.69 -15.29 -7.61
C CYS A 106 6.79 -14.76 -8.71
N ALA A 107 5.47 -14.90 -8.56
CA ALA A 107 4.49 -14.24 -9.41
C ALA A 107 4.19 -12.84 -8.89
N ILE A 108 4.27 -11.81 -9.74
CA ILE A 108 4.04 -10.40 -9.40
C ILE A 108 3.20 -9.73 -10.49
N ALA A 109 2.18 -8.97 -10.08
CA ALA A 109 1.40 -8.14 -11.01
C ALA A 109 2.27 -7.06 -11.68
N ALA A 110 1.95 -6.74 -12.91
CA ALA A 110 2.54 -5.61 -13.62
C ALA A 110 1.42 -4.78 -14.29
N PRO A 111 1.15 -3.56 -13.83
CA PRO A 111 1.91 -2.80 -12.82
C PRO A 111 1.60 -3.23 -11.38
N SER A 112 2.58 -3.12 -10.49
CA SER A 112 2.39 -3.24 -9.04
C SER A 112 3.51 -2.54 -8.26
N PHE A 113 3.44 -2.60 -6.93
CA PHE A 113 4.43 -1.97 -6.06
C PHE A 113 5.83 -2.57 -6.26
N SER A 114 6.80 -1.72 -6.60
CA SER A 114 8.18 -2.12 -6.91
C SER A 114 8.95 -2.77 -5.75
N GLY A 115 8.43 -2.64 -4.51
CA GLY A 115 9.02 -3.29 -3.34
C GLY A 115 9.04 -4.81 -3.42
N TYR A 116 8.07 -5.43 -4.09
CA TYR A 116 8.03 -6.89 -4.28
C TYR A 116 9.17 -7.33 -5.20
N GLU A 117 9.30 -6.69 -6.37
CA GLU A 117 10.37 -6.95 -7.32
C GLU A 117 11.74 -6.76 -6.68
N ARG A 118 11.92 -5.70 -5.88
CA ARG A 118 13.14 -5.43 -5.14
C ARG A 118 13.47 -6.56 -4.16
N ALA A 119 12.49 -7.04 -3.40
CA ALA A 119 12.68 -8.12 -2.44
C ALA A 119 13.07 -9.42 -3.12
N VAL A 120 12.38 -9.79 -4.21
CA VAL A 120 12.65 -11.00 -4.99
C VAL A 120 14.03 -10.95 -5.64
N LYS A 121 14.40 -9.81 -6.25
CA LYS A 121 15.75 -9.62 -6.83
C LYS A 121 16.86 -9.64 -5.78
N ALA A 122 16.62 -9.04 -4.61
CA ALA A 122 17.59 -9.03 -3.52
C ALA A 122 17.85 -10.45 -2.96
N TYR A 123 16.85 -11.33 -3.03
CA TYR A 123 16.99 -12.74 -2.68
C TYR A 123 17.65 -13.57 -3.80
N GLY A 124 17.57 -13.14 -5.04
CA GLY A 124 18.10 -13.85 -6.22
C GLY A 124 17.09 -14.79 -6.91
N ALA A 125 15.80 -14.70 -6.57
CA ALA A 125 14.75 -15.49 -7.21
C ALA A 125 14.31 -14.93 -8.57
N GLY A 126 13.74 -15.79 -9.41
CA GLY A 126 13.14 -15.42 -10.67
C GLY A 126 11.77 -14.72 -10.49
N ILE A 127 11.36 -13.93 -11.47
CA ILE A 127 10.06 -13.25 -11.46
C ILE A 127 9.23 -13.67 -12.67
N VAL A 128 8.00 -14.07 -12.40
CA VAL A 128 6.95 -14.28 -13.40
C VAL A 128 5.98 -13.12 -13.30
N TYR A 129 5.95 -12.25 -14.32
CA TYR A 129 5.00 -11.16 -14.35
C TYR A 129 3.67 -11.63 -14.94
N TYR A 130 2.57 -11.25 -14.28
CA TYR A 130 1.24 -11.28 -14.89
C TYR A 130 0.79 -9.85 -15.16
N GLU A 131 0.65 -9.57 -16.46
CA GLU A 131 0.39 -8.22 -16.95
C GLU A 131 -1.10 -7.90 -16.83
N LEU A 132 -1.39 -6.76 -16.17
CA LEU A 132 -2.72 -6.20 -16.03
C LEU A 132 -2.93 -5.20 -17.16
N ASP A 133 -3.99 -5.39 -17.97
CA ASP A 133 -4.26 -4.54 -19.13
C ASP A 133 -4.97 -3.25 -18.72
N SER A 134 -4.41 -2.12 -19.15
CA SER A 134 -5.00 -0.79 -18.91
C SER A 134 -6.35 -0.61 -19.63
N ASN A 135 -6.59 -1.31 -20.74
CA ASN A 135 -7.84 -1.22 -21.49
C ASN A 135 -9.02 -1.87 -20.75
N ASN A 136 -8.75 -2.80 -19.83
CA ASN A 136 -9.77 -3.39 -18.96
C ASN A 136 -9.68 -2.90 -17.52
N GLY A 137 -9.09 -1.70 -17.30
CA GLY A 137 -8.96 -1.10 -15.96
C GLY A 137 -7.99 -1.83 -15.05
N PHE A 138 -6.99 -2.52 -15.59
CA PHE A 138 -6.01 -3.32 -14.83
C PHE A 138 -6.65 -4.46 -14.04
N SER A 139 -7.64 -5.14 -14.62
CA SER A 139 -8.28 -6.30 -14.00
C SER A 139 -7.34 -7.50 -13.85
N TYR A 140 -7.56 -8.29 -12.79
CA TYR A 140 -6.82 -9.52 -12.48
C TYR A 140 -7.36 -10.77 -13.19
N GLU A 141 -8.24 -10.65 -14.21
CA GLU A 141 -8.96 -11.78 -14.82
C GLU A 141 -8.05 -12.87 -15.42
N TYR A 142 -6.87 -12.51 -15.91
CA TYR A 142 -5.97 -13.45 -16.60
C TYR A 142 -4.78 -13.94 -15.78
N VAL A 143 -4.82 -13.79 -14.46
CA VAL A 143 -3.71 -14.17 -13.58
C VAL A 143 -3.47 -15.69 -13.53
N SER A 144 -4.51 -16.50 -13.68
CA SER A 144 -4.47 -17.96 -13.51
C SER A 144 -3.38 -18.64 -14.34
N GLY A 145 -3.28 -18.35 -15.62
CA GLY A 145 -2.28 -18.97 -16.50
C GLY A 145 -0.82 -18.70 -16.12
N ARG A 146 -0.55 -17.61 -15.42
CA ARG A 146 0.81 -17.29 -14.93
C ARG A 146 1.13 -18.01 -13.63
N LEU A 147 0.12 -18.25 -12.78
CA LEU A 147 0.27 -19.03 -11.56
C LEU A 147 0.45 -20.53 -11.82
N GLU A 148 0.06 -21.00 -13.00
CA GLU A 148 0.21 -22.38 -13.43
C GLU A 148 1.60 -22.72 -13.98
N GLN A 149 2.48 -21.71 -14.12
CA GLN A 149 3.86 -21.96 -14.54
C GLN A 149 4.62 -22.80 -13.48
N PRO A 150 5.55 -23.69 -13.92
CA PRO A 150 6.35 -24.45 -12.99
C PRO A 150 7.27 -23.54 -12.16
N ASP A 151 7.63 -24.00 -10.97
CA ASP A 151 8.61 -23.38 -10.06
C ASP A 151 8.17 -22.03 -9.45
N VAL A 152 6.88 -21.68 -9.53
CA VAL A 152 6.32 -20.54 -8.78
C VAL A 152 5.94 -21.04 -7.39
N GLN A 153 6.56 -20.48 -6.34
CA GLN A 153 6.28 -20.83 -4.94
C GLN A 153 5.73 -19.65 -4.13
N LEU A 154 5.81 -18.42 -4.67
CA LEU A 154 5.33 -17.21 -4.01
C LEU A 154 4.56 -16.35 -4.99
N CYS A 155 3.41 -15.83 -4.57
CA CYS A 155 2.59 -14.89 -5.33
C CYS A 155 2.31 -13.64 -4.51
N PHE A 156 2.63 -12.47 -5.04
CA PHE A 156 2.22 -11.19 -4.47
C PHE A 156 0.97 -10.67 -5.16
N ILE A 157 -0.05 -10.33 -4.37
CA ILE A 157 -1.21 -9.55 -4.79
C ILE A 157 -1.28 -8.27 -3.97
N CYS A 158 -1.50 -7.13 -4.62
CA CYS A 158 -1.66 -5.83 -3.99
C CYS A 158 -3.12 -5.42 -4.06
N ASN A 159 -3.78 -5.28 -2.93
CA ASN A 159 -5.22 -5.08 -2.87
C ASN A 159 -5.63 -4.02 -1.82
N PRO A 160 -5.91 -2.77 -2.23
CA PRO A 160 -5.92 -2.22 -3.59
C PRO A 160 -4.54 -2.18 -4.24
N ASN A 161 -4.52 -2.33 -5.57
CA ASN A 161 -3.25 -2.32 -6.31
C ASN A 161 -2.61 -0.93 -6.35
N ASN A 162 -1.33 -0.86 -6.15
CA ASN A 162 -0.53 0.35 -6.33
C ASN A 162 0.35 0.19 -7.58
N PRO A 163 0.17 1.02 -8.65
CA PRO A 163 -0.38 2.38 -8.59
C PRO A 163 -1.86 2.52 -8.96
N THR A 164 -2.57 1.51 -9.43
CA THR A 164 -3.86 1.64 -10.11
C THR A 164 -5.05 1.94 -9.20
N GLY A 165 -5.00 1.54 -7.91
CA GLY A 165 -6.04 1.85 -6.91
C GLY A 165 -7.24 0.90 -6.91
N ASN A 166 -7.34 -0.02 -7.88
CA ASN A 166 -8.44 -0.97 -7.99
C ASN A 166 -8.29 -2.15 -7.01
N ILE A 167 -9.42 -2.75 -6.67
CA ILE A 167 -9.50 -3.99 -5.86
C ILE A 167 -9.66 -5.21 -6.77
N ILE A 168 -9.27 -6.35 -6.24
CA ILE A 168 -9.49 -7.65 -6.89
C ILE A 168 -10.92 -8.09 -6.58
N PRO A 169 -11.78 -8.35 -7.58
CA PRO A 169 -13.11 -8.92 -7.37
C PRO A 169 -13.04 -10.25 -6.60
N GLU A 170 -14.01 -10.48 -5.70
CA GLU A 170 -13.98 -11.63 -4.79
C GLU A 170 -13.87 -12.99 -5.51
N ASN A 171 -14.63 -13.17 -6.61
CA ASN A 171 -14.58 -14.39 -7.41
C ASN A 171 -13.20 -14.65 -8.03
N ILE A 172 -12.51 -13.59 -8.46
CA ILE A 172 -11.15 -13.66 -9.00
C ILE A 172 -10.16 -13.96 -7.87
N LEU A 173 -10.31 -13.28 -6.72
CA LEU A 173 -9.48 -13.51 -5.55
C LEU A 173 -9.56 -14.98 -5.08
N ILE A 174 -10.76 -15.53 -4.96
CA ILE A 174 -10.99 -16.95 -4.59
C ILE A 174 -10.30 -17.87 -5.60
N ASN A 175 -10.44 -17.60 -6.91
CA ASN A 175 -9.78 -18.40 -7.93
C ASN A 175 -8.26 -18.39 -7.79
N ILE A 176 -7.65 -17.21 -7.54
CA ILE A 176 -6.21 -17.08 -7.28
C ILE A 176 -5.80 -17.92 -6.07
N LEU A 177 -6.54 -17.78 -4.95
CA LEU A 177 -6.26 -18.51 -3.72
C LEU A 177 -6.36 -20.04 -3.92
N ASP A 178 -7.38 -20.50 -4.65
CA ASP A 178 -7.59 -21.93 -4.94
C ASP A 178 -6.48 -22.51 -5.81
N ILE A 179 -6.05 -21.80 -6.85
CA ILE A 179 -4.93 -22.22 -7.70
C ILE A 179 -3.66 -22.30 -6.83
N CYS A 180 -3.37 -21.26 -6.07
CA CYS A 180 -2.18 -21.22 -5.21
C CYS A 180 -2.18 -22.32 -4.16
N ARG A 181 -3.35 -22.63 -3.53
CA ARG A 181 -3.49 -23.71 -2.57
C ARG A 181 -3.18 -25.08 -3.20
N ARG A 182 -3.77 -25.38 -4.38
CA ARG A 182 -3.53 -26.64 -5.10
C ARG A 182 -2.06 -26.84 -5.52
N ARG A 183 -1.34 -25.75 -5.72
CA ARG A 183 0.07 -25.77 -6.17
C ARG A 183 1.08 -25.51 -5.05
N ASN A 184 0.62 -25.40 -3.81
CA ASN A 184 1.49 -25.06 -2.65
C ASN A 184 2.23 -23.72 -2.83
N ILE A 185 1.61 -22.74 -3.50
CA ILE A 185 2.14 -21.40 -3.65
C ILE A 185 1.69 -20.57 -2.43
N ILE A 186 2.62 -19.92 -1.74
CA ILE A 186 2.30 -18.95 -0.70
C ILE A 186 1.76 -17.68 -1.35
N VAL A 187 0.64 -17.17 -0.87
CA VAL A 187 0.04 -15.91 -1.33
C VAL A 187 0.30 -14.83 -0.30
N VAL A 188 0.91 -13.74 -0.72
CA VAL A 188 1.06 -12.51 0.08
C VAL A 188 0.10 -11.48 -0.45
N ALA A 189 -0.96 -11.19 0.33
CA ALA A 189 -1.91 -10.12 0.06
C ALA A 189 -1.45 -8.85 0.79
N ASP A 190 -0.95 -7.87 0.04
CA ASP A 190 -0.61 -6.56 0.58
C ASP A 190 -1.86 -5.67 0.61
N GLU A 191 -2.36 -5.43 1.81
CA GLU A 191 -3.56 -4.62 2.09
C GLU A 191 -3.23 -3.27 2.74
N CYS A 192 -2.00 -2.77 2.58
CA CYS A 192 -1.56 -1.51 3.22
C CYS A 192 -2.44 -0.29 2.91
N PHE A 193 -3.17 -0.30 1.81
CA PHE A 193 -4.10 0.77 1.43
C PHE A 193 -5.58 0.42 1.62
N LEU A 194 -5.91 -0.84 1.93
CA LEU A 194 -7.30 -1.28 1.94
C LEU A 194 -8.13 -0.58 3.02
N ARG A 195 -7.52 -0.23 4.14
CA ARG A 195 -8.21 0.46 5.25
C ARG A 195 -8.77 1.84 4.87
N PHE A 196 -8.35 2.45 3.77
CA PHE A 196 -8.98 3.66 3.24
C PHE A 196 -10.37 3.43 2.64
N ASN A 197 -10.75 2.18 2.43
CA ASN A 197 -12.11 1.81 2.02
C ASN A 197 -12.97 1.53 3.25
N ARG A 198 -14.11 2.22 3.38
CA ARG A 198 -15.09 2.05 4.47
C ARG A 198 -15.56 0.59 4.63
N ASN A 199 -15.59 -0.15 3.54
CA ASN A 199 -16.02 -1.55 3.50
C ASN A 199 -14.83 -2.53 3.61
N TYR A 200 -13.65 -2.10 4.10
CA TYR A 200 -12.43 -2.89 4.10
C TYR A 200 -12.61 -4.27 4.76
N GLU A 201 -13.43 -4.40 5.78
CA GLU A 201 -13.68 -5.69 6.44
C GLU A 201 -14.34 -6.71 5.53
N LYS A 202 -15.20 -6.25 4.59
CA LYS A 202 -15.88 -7.11 3.61
C LYS A 202 -14.97 -7.48 2.44
N ILE A 203 -13.94 -6.69 2.18
CA ILE A 203 -13.04 -6.85 1.02
C ILE A 203 -11.75 -7.58 1.40
N SER A 204 -11.30 -7.43 2.65
CA SER A 204 -10.03 -7.98 3.14
C SER A 204 -9.96 -9.51 2.99
N CYS A 205 -8.78 -9.97 2.57
CA CYS A 205 -8.42 -11.38 2.52
C CYS A 205 -8.48 -12.08 3.89
N LYS A 206 -8.55 -11.35 5.00
CA LYS A 206 -8.59 -11.94 6.35
C LYS A 206 -9.78 -12.90 6.55
N ARG A 207 -10.85 -12.74 5.77
CA ARG A 207 -12.00 -13.65 5.75
C ARG A 207 -11.64 -15.07 5.31
N PHE A 208 -10.57 -15.21 4.55
CA PHE A 208 -10.11 -16.47 3.96
C PHE A 208 -8.96 -17.13 4.74
N LEU A 209 -8.43 -16.49 5.80
CA LEU A 209 -7.29 -17.02 6.56
C LEU A 209 -7.54 -18.42 7.13
N LYS A 210 -8.79 -18.72 7.51
CA LYS A 210 -9.17 -20.03 8.07
C LYS A 210 -9.11 -21.15 7.02
N ASP A 211 -9.42 -20.82 5.77
CA ASP A 211 -9.58 -21.78 4.69
C ASP A 211 -8.32 -21.94 3.84
N TYR A 212 -7.40 -20.97 3.93
CA TYR A 212 -6.18 -20.91 3.13
C TYR A 212 -4.94 -20.76 4.02
N ASN A 213 -4.37 -21.91 4.41
CA ASN A 213 -3.16 -21.97 5.25
C ASN A 213 -1.90 -21.42 4.56
N ASN A 214 -1.96 -21.21 3.26
CA ASN A 214 -0.91 -20.61 2.43
C ASN A 214 -1.08 -19.09 2.23
N LEU A 215 -1.99 -18.44 2.99
CA LEU A 215 -2.25 -17.01 2.88
C LEU A 215 -1.53 -16.23 3.99
N VAL A 216 -0.83 -15.17 3.57
CA VAL A 216 -0.24 -14.13 4.42
C VAL A 216 -0.83 -12.79 4.02
N ILE A 217 -1.29 -12.01 4.98
CA ILE A 217 -1.80 -10.65 4.73
C ILE A 217 -0.83 -9.66 5.35
N ILE A 218 -0.39 -8.65 4.60
CA ILE A 218 0.48 -7.57 5.09
C ILE A 218 -0.31 -6.28 5.19
N ASN A 219 -0.15 -5.59 6.32
CA ASN A 219 -0.71 -4.27 6.59
C ASN A 219 0.35 -3.33 7.17
N ALA A 220 0.10 -2.02 7.10
CA ALA A 220 0.98 -1.02 7.67
C ALA A 220 0.22 0.17 8.26
N TYR A 221 0.77 0.72 9.33
CA TYR A 221 0.30 1.96 9.93
C TYR A 221 0.73 3.21 9.14
N THR A 222 1.73 3.02 8.27
CA THR A 222 2.41 4.06 7.49
C THR A 222 1.45 5.02 6.79
N LYS A 223 0.38 4.47 6.20
CA LYS A 223 -0.50 5.19 5.28
C LYS A 223 -1.73 5.71 6.00
N PHE A 224 -2.57 4.82 6.49
CA PHE A 224 -3.84 5.16 7.10
C PHE A 224 -3.71 6.00 8.37
N TYR A 225 -2.74 5.68 9.25
CA TYR A 225 -2.49 6.42 10.49
C TYR A 225 -1.39 7.49 10.35
N ALA A 226 -0.96 7.80 9.12
CA ALA A 226 0.07 8.81 8.82
C ALA A 226 1.40 8.61 9.60
N MET A 227 1.77 7.37 9.89
CA MET A 227 2.94 7.00 10.70
C MET A 227 4.15 6.61 9.85
N ALA A 228 4.39 7.30 8.71
CA ALA A 228 5.42 6.92 7.76
C ALA A 228 6.84 6.89 8.37
N GLY A 229 7.17 7.89 9.19
CA GLY A 229 8.48 7.99 9.87
C GLY A 229 8.65 7.04 11.05
N ILE A 230 7.55 6.51 11.63
CA ILE A 230 7.59 5.59 12.78
C ILE A 230 7.95 4.17 12.36
N ARG A 231 7.67 3.81 11.11
CA ARG A 231 8.05 2.53 10.54
C ARG A 231 7.41 1.32 11.24
N LEU A 232 6.09 1.19 11.20
CA LEU A 232 5.35 0.07 11.76
C LEU A 232 4.48 -0.62 10.71
N GLY A 233 4.59 -1.94 10.63
CA GLY A 233 3.74 -2.83 9.86
C GLY A 233 3.52 -4.15 10.60
N TYR A 234 2.60 -4.96 10.11
CA TYR A 234 2.35 -6.30 10.61
C TYR A 234 1.87 -7.21 9.49
N LEU A 235 2.09 -8.50 9.67
CA LEU A 235 1.46 -9.53 8.87
C LEU A 235 0.54 -10.40 9.72
N MET A 236 -0.40 -11.06 9.04
CA MET A 236 -1.34 -12.03 9.63
C MET A 236 -1.33 -13.31 8.81
N SER A 237 -1.31 -14.45 9.48
CA SER A 237 -1.52 -15.78 8.89
C SER A 237 -2.08 -16.75 9.95
N TYR A 238 -2.77 -17.80 9.52
CA TYR A 238 -3.13 -18.90 10.41
C TYR A 238 -2.14 -20.06 10.34
N ASN A 239 -1.10 -19.95 9.53
CA ASN A 239 -0.02 -20.90 9.45
C ASN A 239 1.08 -20.54 10.47
N ASP A 240 1.03 -21.18 11.63
CA ASP A 240 1.97 -20.96 12.72
C ASP A 240 3.42 -21.23 12.30
N GLU A 241 3.68 -22.31 11.55
CA GLU A 241 5.02 -22.67 11.06
C GLU A 241 5.57 -21.59 10.12
N LEU A 242 4.73 -21.09 9.22
CA LEU A 242 5.11 -20.01 8.30
C LEU A 242 5.44 -18.71 9.06
N ILE A 243 4.64 -18.36 10.09
CA ILE A 243 4.92 -17.21 10.95
C ILE A 243 6.25 -17.37 11.67
N ASP A 244 6.51 -18.54 12.23
CA ASP A 244 7.76 -18.85 12.95
C ASP A 244 8.95 -18.75 11.99
N ASN A 245 8.86 -19.31 10.78
CA ASN A 245 9.90 -19.22 9.75
C ASN A 245 10.14 -17.78 9.28
N ILE A 246 9.09 -16.96 9.11
CA ILE A 246 9.25 -15.55 8.77
C ILE A 246 9.88 -14.78 9.94
N SER A 247 9.51 -15.08 11.17
CA SER A 247 10.07 -14.47 12.38
C SER A 247 11.58 -14.65 12.48
N LEU A 248 12.10 -15.83 12.11
CA LEU A 248 13.53 -16.10 12.07
C LEU A 248 14.32 -15.23 11.06
N GLN A 249 13.62 -14.59 10.12
CA GLN A 249 14.24 -13.70 9.14
C GLN A 249 14.28 -12.22 9.59
N LEU A 250 13.72 -11.92 10.75
CA LEU A 250 13.69 -10.57 11.31
C LEU A 250 14.77 -10.39 12.37
N PRO A 251 15.41 -9.22 12.44
CA PRO A 251 16.31 -8.90 13.54
C PRO A 251 15.58 -8.90 14.88
N GLU A 252 16.28 -9.29 15.94
CA GLU A 252 15.78 -9.08 17.30
C GLU A 252 15.53 -7.57 17.55
N TRP A 253 14.48 -7.25 18.33
CA TRP A 253 14.07 -5.87 18.64
C TRP A 253 13.82 -4.97 17.40
N ASN A 254 13.42 -5.55 16.28
CA ASN A 254 13.19 -4.83 15.02
C ASN A 254 12.11 -3.73 15.10
N VAL A 255 11.18 -3.83 16.07
CA VAL A 255 10.12 -2.84 16.29
C VAL A 255 10.43 -2.02 17.54
N SER A 256 10.77 -0.75 17.37
CA SER A 256 11.14 0.15 18.46
C SER A 256 10.03 0.36 19.48
N THR A 257 10.39 0.76 20.73
CA THR A 257 9.42 1.14 21.77
C THR A 257 8.46 2.23 21.28
N VAL A 258 8.96 3.21 20.52
CA VAL A 258 8.14 4.28 19.91
C VAL A 258 7.08 3.67 18.99
N ALA A 259 7.48 2.76 18.10
CA ALA A 259 6.57 2.12 17.15
C ALA A 259 5.53 1.24 17.87
N GLN A 260 5.93 0.50 18.91
CA GLN A 260 5.00 -0.34 19.68
C GLN A 260 3.93 0.51 20.37
N ARG A 261 4.34 1.59 21.07
CA ARG A 261 3.41 2.51 21.77
C ARG A 261 2.49 3.23 20.78
N ALA A 262 3.05 3.76 19.70
CA ALA A 262 2.29 4.43 18.64
C ALA A 262 1.24 3.52 18.01
N GLY A 263 1.61 2.25 17.72
CA GLY A 263 0.69 1.28 17.16
C GLY A 263 -0.49 0.94 18.07
N ILE A 264 -0.27 0.79 19.37
CA ILE A 264 -1.34 0.58 20.35
C ILE A 264 -2.26 1.81 20.45
N ALA A 265 -1.65 3.01 20.45
CA ALA A 265 -2.39 4.26 20.57
C ALA A 265 -3.25 4.58 19.35
N ALA A 266 -2.83 4.15 18.15
CA ALA A 266 -3.52 4.40 16.89
C ALA A 266 -4.97 3.88 16.87
N PHE A 267 -5.28 2.86 17.67
CA PHE A 267 -6.63 2.28 17.76
C PHE A 267 -7.54 2.93 18.81
N LYS A 268 -7.03 3.90 19.57
CA LYS A 268 -7.80 4.55 20.66
C LYS A 268 -8.72 5.66 20.15
N ASP A 269 -8.34 6.33 19.07
CA ASP A 269 -9.16 7.39 18.44
C ASP A 269 -10.28 6.76 17.61
N LYS A 270 -11.48 6.72 18.17
CA LYS A 270 -12.66 6.09 17.54
C LYS A 270 -13.22 6.87 16.36
N ASP A 271 -12.97 8.18 16.31
CA ASP A 271 -13.52 9.06 15.29
C ASP A 271 -12.58 9.20 14.06
N TYR A 272 -11.30 8.87 14.24
CA TYR A 272 -10.28 9.03 13.21
C TYR A 272 -10.63 8.28 11.90
N GLU A 273 -11.07 7.03 12.00
CA GLU A 273 -11.47 6.24 10.81
C GLU A 273 -12.65 6.90 10.09
N GLY A 274 -13.68 7.31 10.84
CA GLY A 274 -14.85 7.98 10.28
C GLY A 274 -14.53 9.31 9.61
N HIS A 275 -13.63 10.10 10.19
CA HIS A 275 -13.14 11.34 9.59
C HIS A 275 -12.33 11.07 8.32
N THR A 276 -11.45 10.05 8.36
CA THR A 276 -10.66 9.63 7.20
C THR A 276 -11.56 9.22 6.03
N TYR A 277 -12.56 8.37 6.25
CA TYR A 277 -13.46 7.92 5.18
C TYR A 277 -14.19 9.10 4.52
N ARG A 278 -14.78 10.00 5.32
CA ARG A 278 -15.48 11.17 4.79
C ARG A 278 -14.59 12.07 3.95
N LEU A 279 -13.37 12.32 4.44
CA LEU A 279 -12.42 13.18 3.73
C LEU A 279 -11.96 12.53 2.42
N ILE A 280 -11.47 11.28 2.50
CA ILE A 280 -10.89 10.60 1.33
C ILE A 280 -11.95 10.34 0.25
N GLU A 281 -13.16 9.92 0.61
CA GLU A 281 -14.23 9.68 -0.35
C GLU A 281 -14.60 10.98 -1.09
N LYS A 282 -14.85 12.06 -0.34
CA LYS A 282 -15.21 13.36 -0.90
C LYS A 282 -14.12 13.93 -1.81
N GLU A 283 -12.88 13.92 -1.34
CA GLU A 283 -11.79 14.53 -2.08
C GLU A 283 -11.32 13.69 -3.26
N ARG A 284 -11.45 12.35 -3.18
CA ARG A 284 -11.20 11.47 -4.32
C ARG A 284 -12.25 11.70 -5.43
N GLU A 285 -13.52 11.85 -5.08
CA GLU A 285 -14.58 12.21 -6.02
C GLU A 285 -14.29 13.55 -6.68
N PHE A 286 -13.99 14.60 -5.90
CA PHE A 286 -13.61 15.92 -6.40
C PHE A 286 -12.47 15.87 -7.43
N LEU A 287 -11.36 15.19 -7.09
CA LEU A 287 -10.21 15.05 -7.99
C LEU A 287 -10.56 14.26 -9.26
N THR A 288 -11.36 13.19 -9.12
CA THR A 288 -11.82 12.39 -10.26
C THR A 288 -12.64 13.22 -11.23
N ASP A 289 -13.60 13.99 -10.74
CA ASP A 289 -14.47 14.83 -11.56
C ASP A 289 -13.67 15.92 -12.28
N LYS A 290 -12.77 16.58 -11.56
CA LYS A 290 -11.94 17.64 -12.15
C LYS A 290 -10.98 17.13 -13.23
N LEU A 291 -10.32 16.00 -12.99
CA LEU A 291 -9.45 15.38 -13.99
C LEU A 291 -10.24 14.86 -15.20
N SER A 292 -11.41 14.28 -14.97
CA SER A 292 -12.29 13.82 -16.05
C SER A 292 -12.80 14.97 -16.91
N ALA A 293 -13.12 16.12 -16.29
CA ALA A 293 -13.50 17.33 -17.02
C ALA A 293 -12.38 17.91 -17.88
N MET A 294 -11.12 17.55 -17.61
CA MET A 294 -9.95 17.86 -18.45
C MET A 294 -9.63 16.74 -19.47
N GLU A 295 -10.59 15.84 -19.73
CA GLU A 295 -10.47 14.71 -20.66
C GLU A 295 -9.38 13.69 -20.29
N CYS A 296 -8.88 13.72 -19.03
CA CYS A 296 -7.98 12.68 -18.54
C CYS A 296 -8.74 11.36 -18.36
N ILE A 297 -8.08 10.24 -18.69
CA ILE A 297 -8.58 8.91 -18.34
C ILE A 297 -8.23 8.64 -16.88
N VAL A 298 -9.23 8.66 -16.00
CA VAL A 298 -9.06 8.40 -14.57
C VAL A 298 -9.37 6.94 -14.27
N TYR A 299 -8.43 6.22 -13.68
CA TYR A 299 -8.64 4.83 -13.28
C TYR A 299 -9.36 4.77 -11.93
N PRO A 300 -10.40 3.91 -11.79
CA PRO A 300 -11.14 3.78 -10.54
C PRO A 300 -10.23 3.39 -9.36
N SER A 301 -10.34 4.11 -8.25
CA SER A 301 -9.54 3.86 -7.05
C SER A 301 -10.42 3.80 -5.81
N VAL A 302 -10.08 2.91 -4.87
CA VAL A 302 -10.66 2.85 -3.54
C VAL A 302 -9.68 3.29 -2.44
N ALA A 303 -8.45 3.66 -2.82
CA ALA A 303 -7.37 4.08 -1.94
C ALA A 303 -7.33 5.61 -1.73
N ASP A 304 -6.30 6.09 -1.05
CA ASP A 304 -6.01 7.51 -0.83
C ASP A 304 -5.18 8.13 -1.97
N TYR A 305 -5.29 7.59 -3.17
CA TYR A 305 -4.63 8.10 -4.38
C TYR A 305 -5.49 7.82 -5.62
N ILE A 306 -5.19 8.57 -6.67
CA ILE A 306 -5.79 8.43 -8.00
C ILE A 306 -4.67 8.26 -9.01
N THR A 307 -4.87 7.35 -9.96
CA THR A 307 -4.03 7.24 -11.15
C THR A 307 -4.83 7.69 -12.36
N PHE A 308 -4.21 8.51 -13.18
CA PHE A 308 -4.83 9.03 -14.40
C PHE A 308 -3.82 9.08 -15.55
N ARG A 309 -4.34 9.09 -16.76
CA ARG A 309 -3.58 9.26 -17.99
C ARG A 309 -4.01 10.56 -18.67
N LEU A 310 -3.04 11.30 -19.21
CA LEU A 310 -3.33 12.51 -19.96
C LEU A 310 -4.09 12.21 -21.25
N PRO A 311 -4.88 13.18 -21.78
CA PRO A 311 -5.49 13.07 -23.11
C PRO A 311 -4.42 12.89 -24.19
N SER A 312 -4.79 12.24 -25.31
CA SER A 312 -3.84 11.91 -26.38
C SER A 312 -3.25 13.13 -27.08
N ASP A 313 -3.98 14.24 -27.16
CA ASP A 313 -3.50 15.53 -27.68
C ASP A 313 -2.51 16.23 -26.76
N LYS A 314 -2.38 15.77 -25.50
CA LYS A 314 -1.42 16.22 -24.49
C LYS A 314 -0.29 15.21 -24.26
N ALA A 315 -0.18 14.19 -25.12
CA ALA A 315 0.88 13.19 -25.02
C ALA A 315 2.28 13.83 -25.05
N GLY A 316 3.19 13.32 -24.19
CA GLY A 316 4.53 13.88 -24.03
C GLY A 316 4.59 15.14 -23.17
N CYS A 317 3.47 15.59 -22.57
CA CYS A 317 3.50 16.61 -21.54
C CYS A 317 4.23 16.06 -20.30
N GLN A 318 5.40 16.58 -20.00
CA GLN A 318 6.13 16.21 -18.79
C GLN A 318 5.47 16.87 -17.56
N LEU A 319 4.22 16.44 -17.25
CA LEU A 319 3.38 17.07 -16.23
C LEU A 319 4.07 17.14 -14.87
N GLN A 320 4.82 16.09 -14.50
CA GLN A 320 5.58 16.08 -13.25
C GLN A 320 6.60 17.20 -13.20
N ASP A 321 7.36 17.44 -14.28
CA ASP A 321 8.41 18.46 -14.32
C ASP A 321 7.81 19.87 -14.34
N GLU A 322 6.68 20.05 -15.03
CA GLU A 322 5.98 21.34 -15.06
C GLU A 322 5.41 21.71 -13.68
N LEU A 323 4.82 20.75 -12.97
CA LEU A 323 4.31 20.95 -11.60
C LEU A 323 5.46 21.19 -10.63
N LEU A 324 6.58 20.48 -10.81
CA LEU A 324 7.77 20.63 -9.97
C LEU A 324 8.35 22.03 -10.01
N LYS A 325 8.31 22.73 -11.16
CA LYS A 325 8.70 24.14 -11.29
C LYS A 325 7.92 25.06 -10.34
N ASN A 326 6.77 24.62 -9.86
CA ASN A 326 5.92 25.33 -8.91
C ASN A 326 5.92 24.72 -7.51
N GLY A 327 6.89 23.85 -7.19
CA GLY A 327 7.01 23.22 -5.88
C GLY A 327 5.98 22.10 -5.62
N ILE A 328 5.30 21.59 -6.66
CA ILE A 328 4.31 20.53 -6.54
C ILE A 328 4.90 19.24 -7.09
N LEU A 329 5.04 18.22 -6.24
CA LEU A 329 5.59 16.92 -6.63
C LEU A 329 4.47 15.90 -6.79
N ILE A 330 4.32 15.34 -8.00
CA ILE A 330 3.44 14.20 -8.29
C ILE A 330 4.28 12.96 -8.64
N ARG A 331 3.65 11.80 -8.78
CA ARG A 331 4.34 10.57 -9.17
C ARG A 331 4.10 10.23 -10.64
N SER A 332 5.14 10.31 -11.48
CA SER A 332 5.12 9.70 -12.81
C SER A 332 5.08 8.17 -12.69
N CYS A 333 4.20 7.53 -13.45
CA CYS A 333 4.07 6.07 -13.46
C CYS A 333 4.97 5.38 -14.50
N GLN A 334 5.82 6.09 -15.22
CA GLN A 334 6.70 5.53 -16.26
C GLN A 334 7.64 4.42 -15.75
N SER A 335 8.03 4.47 -14.48
CA SER A 335 8.90 3.46 -13.88
C SER A 335 8.18 2.15 -13.50
N TYR A 336 6.85 2.13 -13.55
CA TYR A 336 6.09 0.90 -13.31
C TYR A 336 6.02 0.09 -14.62
N ARG A 337 6.37 -1.19 -14.52
CA ARG A 337 6.23 -2.11 -15.66
C ARG A 337 4.78 -2.15 -16.15
N ASN A 338 4.58 -2.17 -17.45
CA ASN A 338 3.27 -2.27 -18.12
C ASN A 338 2.29 -1.11 -17.83
N MET A 339 2.80 0.04 -17.39
CA MET A 339 1.98 1.26 -17.37
C MET A 339 2.02 1.96 -18.73
N PRO A 340 0.87 2.44 -19.23
CA PRO A 340 0.84 3.28 -20.41
C PRO A 340 1.69 4.56 -20.21
N PRO A 341 2.20 5.17 -21.29
CA PRO A 341 2.86 6.47 -21.20
C PRO A 341 1.88 7.54 -20.70
N ASP A 342 2.43 8.64 -20.20
CA ASP A 342 1.67 9.80 -19.70
C ASP A 342 0.68 9.48 -18.58
N CYS A 343 0.96 8.43 -17.82
CA CYS A 343 0.24 8.08 -16.59
C CYS A 343 0.92 8.70 -15.37
N TYR A 344 0.11 9.26 -14.49
CA TYR A 344 0.53 9.88 -13.24
C TYR A 344 -0.33 9.40 -12.09
N ARG A 345 0.25 9.33 -10.88
CA ARG A 345 -0.46 9.04 -9.64
C ARG A 345 -0.33 10.23 -8.70
N ILE A 346 -1.44 10.65 -8.13
CA ILE A 346 -1.52 11.71 -7.12
C ILE A 346 -2.18 11.18 -5.85
N ALA A 347 -1.69 11.60 -4.70
CA ALA A 347 -2.35 11.35 -3.41
C ALA A 347 -3.63 12.16 -3.30
N VAL A 348 -4.59 11.70 -2.51
CA VAL A 348 -5.75 12.48 -2.08
C VAL A 348 -5.34 13.30 -0.86
N LYS A 349 -5.49 14.63 -0.92
CA LYS A 349 -5.13 15.56 0.15
C LYS A 349 -6.35 16.34 0.65
N LYS A 350 -6.11 17.39 1.47
CA LYS A 350 -7.17 18.32 1.90
C LYS A 350 -7.69 19.12 0.71
N HIS A 351 -8.91 19.59 0.80
CA HIS A 351 -9.59 20.29 -0.30
C HIS A 351 -8.78 21.46 -0.86
N THR A 352 -8.28 22.32 0.02
CA THR A 352 -7.47 23.49 -0.39
C THR A 352 -6.22 23.11 -1.18
N ASP A 353 -5.54 22.03 -0.80
CA ASP A 353 -4.37 21.55 -1.53
C ASP A 353 -4.79 20.99 -2.89
N ASN A 354 -5.91 20.24 -2.93
CA ASN A 354 -6.44 19.64 -4.14
C ASN A 354 -6.89 20.69 -5.16
N GLU A 355 -7.51 21.79 -4.72
CA GLU A 355 -7.87 22.93 -5.59
C GLU A 355 -6.61 23.53 -6.23
N ILE A 356 -5.56 23.78 -5.43
CA ILE A 356 -4.27 24.30 -5.96
C ILE A 356 -3.70 23.36 -7.01
N LEU A 357 -3.65 22.05 -6.75
CA LEU A 357 -3.14 21.07 -7.72
C LEU A 357 -3.95 21.11 -9.03
N ILE A 358 -5.26 21.10 -8.95
CA ILE A 358 -6.15 21.10 -10.12
C ILE A 358 -5.99 22.37 -10.94
N ASP A 359 -5.87 23.53 -10.31
CA ASP A 359 -5.64 24.80 -11.01
C ASP A 359 -4.32 24.78 -11.78
N PHE A 360 -3.24 24.27 -11.18
CA PHE A 360 -1.97 24.13 -11.88
C PHE A 360 -2.04 23.15 -13.05
N ILE A 361 -2.65 21.97 -12.87
CA ILE A 361 -2.84 20.98 -13.96
C ILE A 361 -3.61 21.61 -15.10
N SER A 362 -4.75 22.26 -14.81
CA SER A 362 -5.59 22.93 -15.81
C SER A 362 -4.81 23.95 -16.61
N ASN A 363 -4.06 24.84 -15.94
CA ASN A 363 -3.27 25.87 -16.60
C ASN A 363 -2.15 25.29 -17.50
N ILE A 364 -1.52 24.15 -17.09
CA ILE A 364 -0.49 23.49 -17.88
C ILE A 364 -1.11 22.88 -19.15
N LEU A 365 -2.27 22.23 -19.02
CA LEU A 365 -2.94 21.57 -20.14
C LEU A 365 -3.52 22.58 -21.15
N ILE A 366 -4.05 23.71 -20.69
CA ILE A 366 -4.57 24.79 -21.56
C ILE A 366 -3.44 25.45 -22.36
N LYS A 367 -2.32 25.81 -21.74
CA LYS A 367 -1.19 26.49 -22.40
C LYS A 367 -0.59 25.69 -23.56
N ARG A 368 -0.81 24.40 -23.65
CA ARG A 368 -0.33 23.53 -24.71
C ARG A 368 -1.38 23.29 -25.83
N THR A 369 -2.51 23.98 -25.77
CA THR A 369 -3.55 23.95 -26.81
C THR A 369 -3.37 25.12 -27.81
N ILE A 370 -2.48 26.06 -27.52
CA ILE A 370 -2.13 27.22 -28.35
C ILE A 370 -0.74 26.98 -28.95
#